data_1e260f7af7fda147fe785e752e45f62d
#
_entry.id   1e260f7af7fda147fe785e752e45f62d
#
_cell.length_a   1.000
_cell.length_b   1.000
_cell.length_c   1.000
_cell.angle_alpha   90.00
_cell.angle_beta   90.00
_cell.angle_gamma   90.00
#
_symmetry.space_group_name_H-M   'P 1'
#
loop_
_entity.id
_entity.type
_entity.pdbx_description
1 polymer ?
#
loop_
_entity_poly.entity_id
_entity_poly.type
_entity_poly.pdbx_seq_one_letter_code
_entity_poly.pdbx_strand_id
1 'polypeptide(L)'
;MTQAPTPTADTVRRLVLSLLKDTRDTKDGKDTRDTKDGKDTREGKDARTDRGGPEVRPATEGAEPVTWWVGSRHVLRLAPDREATLRQRRELRLRDLVRPHLPTAVPVSVAQGEWAPGLGYTLDTKVPGGSGEEHDVSAVGEADLAGLLTGLREVPVRQAETLGLPRAAPRSLEALRRSAVRAAERLAAADEFDAARLNQLTPPAASQLAAQPGSAVLTHHALTGSHLVVSADGRVRGVLGWAGAVVGDPAEDIAGLALSVGSPAAVRAATLAGYGARPCLRGLWLARCDTVVRLAEDLTGRDAALLRTRLRRAWEPILLERVTDLGDVDDAL
;
A
#
# COMPACT_ATOMS: atom_id res chain seq x y z
N MET A 1 22.65 14.66 22.23
CA MET A 1 22.05 14.15 20.97
C MET A 1 21.58 15.39 20.21
N THR A 2 22.20 15.71 19.08
CA THR A 2 21.84 16.87 18.24
C THR A 2 20.50 16.54 17.58
N GLN A 3 19.49 17.37 17.83
CA GLN A 3 18.17 17.23 17.21
C GLN A 3 18.31 17.30 15.69
N ALA A 4 17.63 16.41 14.96
CA ALA A 4 17.63 16.45 13.51
C ALA A 4 17.09 17.80 13.02
N PRO A 5 17.68 18.40 11.97
CA PRO A 5 17.17 19.67 11.45
C PRO A 5 15.76 19.47 10.89
N THR A 6 14.85 20.39 11.14
CA THR A 6 13.52 20.39 10.54
C THR A 6 13.63 20.78 9.06
N PRO A 7 13.17 19.96 8.11
CA PRO A 7 13.25 20.29 6.69
C PRO A 7 12.26 21.42 6.35
N THR A 8 12.79 22.55 5.93
CA THR A 8 12.00 23.69 5.41
C THR A 8 11.85 23.60 3.90
N ALA A 9 10.82 24.26 3.32
CA ALA A 9 10.64 24.33 1.87
C ALA A 9 11.90 24.85 1.15
N ASP A 10 12.64 25.78 1.75
CA ASP A 10 13.88 26.34 1.18
C ASP A 10 15.03 25.34 1.21
N THR A 11 15.16 24.56 2.29
CA THR A 11 16.15 23.49 2.40
C THR A 11 15.88 22.41 1.36
N VAL A 12 14.61 22.00 1.22
CA VAL A 12 14.16 21.01 0.23
C VAL A 12 14.38 21.54 -1.19
N ARG A 13 14.03 22.79 -1.47
CA ARG A 13 14.24 23.40 -2.80
C ARG A 13 15.73 23.43 -3.17
N ARG A 14 16.61 23.80 -2.26
CA ARG A 14 18.08 23.79 -2.50
C ARG A 14 18.59 22.37 -2.79
N LEU A 15 18.14 21.37 -2.01
CA LEU A 15 18.49 19.97 -2.25
C LEU A 15 18.04 19.52 -3.65
N VAL A 16 16.79 19.76 -4.01
CA VAL A 16 16.24 19.40 -5.31
C VAL A 16 16.98 20.08 -6.47
N LEU A 17 17.32 21.36 -6.33
CA LEU A 17 18.08 22.09 -7.34
C LEU A 17 19.49 21.52 -7.55
N SER A 18 20.17 21.07 -6.48
CA SER A 18 21.46 20.41 -6.62
C SER A 18 21.35 19.08 -7.36
N LEU A 19 20.34 18.27 -7.03
CA LEU A 19 20.10 16.97 -7.67
C LEU A 19 19.79 17.08 -9.17
N LEU A 20 19.02 18.10 -9.56
CA LEU A 20 18.66 18.33 -10.96
C LEU A 20 19.82 18.89 -11.79
N LYS A 21 20.79 19.55 -11.17
CA LYS A 21 22.03 19.94 -11.85
C LYS A 21 22.92 18.74 -12.12
N ASP A 22 23.16 17.90 -11.14
CA ASP A 22 23.99 16.70 -11.26
C ASP A 22 23.47 15.72 -12.32
N THR A 23 22.13 15.63 -12.47
CA THR A 23 21.50 14.78 -13.50
C THR A 23 21.62 15.35 -14.92
N ARG A 24 21.80 16.66 -15.10
CA ARG A 24 22.05 17.27 -16.41
C ARG A 24 23.51 17.07 -16.85
N ASP A 25 24.45 17.28 -15.94
CA ASP A 25 25.89 17.15 -16.23
C ASP A 25 26.29 15.70 -16.57
N THR A 26 25.58 14.70 -16.02
CA THR A 26 25.79 13.27 -16.36
C THR A 26 25.20 12.86 -17.71
N LYS A 27 24.22 13.59 -18.26
CA LYS A 27 23.67 13.33 -19.62
C LYS A 27 24.50 13.97 -20.72
N ASP A 28 25.01 15.17 -20.49
CA ASP A 28 25.81 15.89 -21.49
C ASP A 28 27.23 15.32 -21.65
N GLY A 29 27.71 14.51 -20.71
CA GLY A 29 29.02 13.83 -20.77
C GLY A 29 29.06 12.56 -21.64
N LYS A 30 27.94 12.09 -22.21
CA LYS A 30 27.88 10.85 -23.00
C LYS A 30 27.65 11.00 -24.50
N ASP A 31 27.40 12.23 -24.97
CA ASP A 31 27.10 12.51 -26.40
C ASP A 31 28.11 13.48 -27.04
N THR A 32 29.38 13.05 -27.09
CA THR A 32 30.36 13.66 -27.99
C THR A 32 31.08 12.57 -28.78
N ARG A 33 30.41 12.01 -29.80
CA ARG A 33 31.06 11.48 -31.02
C ARG A 33 30.09 11.45 -32.19
N ASP A 34 30.39 12.32 -33.15
CA ASP A 34 30.06 12.30 -34.58
C ASP A 34 28.60 12.12 -35.04
N THR A 35 28.03 13.20 -35.60
CA THR A 35 27.91 13.34 -37.05
C THR A 35 27.38 14.73 -37.43
N LYS A 36 28.10 15.42 -38.31
CA LYS A 36 27.59 16.53 -39.14
C LYS A 36 26.63 15.98 -40.19
N ASP A 37 25.47 16.57 -40.29
CA ASP A 37 24.84 17.12 -41.50
C ASP A 37 23.31 17.18 -41.39
N GLY A 38 22.75 18.31 -41.80
CA GLY A 38 21.44 18.34 -42.44
C GLY A 38 20.29 19.07 -41.73
N LYS A 39 20.23 20.40 -41.95
CA LYS A 39 19.05 21.23 -42.30
C LYS A 39 17.68 21.01 -41.63
N ASP A 40 17.25 22.10 -41.00
CA ASP A 40 15.92 22.75 -41.06
C ASP A 40 14.66 21.93 -40.94
N THR A 41 13.90 22.16 -39.84
CA THR A 41 12.55 22.77 -39.94
C THR A 41 12.07 23.26 -38.57
N ARG A 42 11.42 24.39 -38.61
CA ARG A 42 10.80 25.15 -37.53
C ARG A 42 9.57 24.46 -36.98
N GLU A 43 9.33 24.83 -35.72
CA GLU A 43 8.07 25.11 -35.01
C GLU A 43 7.76 24.20 -33.85
N GLY A 44 7.71 24.86 -32.69
CA GLY A 44 7.26 24.30 -31.40
C GLY A 44 7.67 25.18 -30.23
N LYS A 45 7.36 26.51 -30.29
CA LYS A 45 7.37 27.38 -29.12
C LYS A 45 6.27 26.88 -28.17
N ASP A 46 6.62 26.41 -26.96
CA ASP A 46 6.11 26.87 -25.68
C ASP A 46 6.61 25.94 -24.57
N ALA A 47 7.75 26.26 -24.02
CA ALA A 47 8.09 25.95 -22.66
C ALA A 47 8.93 27.12 -22.14
N ARG A 48 8.24 28.13 -21.60
CA ARG A 48 8.87 29.12 -20.73
C ARG A 48 9.54 28.36 -19.60
N THR A 49 10.85 28.18 -19.70
CA THR A 49 11.69 27.81 -18.56
C THR A 49 11.65 28.97 -17.59
N ASP A 50 10.72 28.86 -16.64
CA ASP A 50 10.69 29.68 -15.45
C ASP A 50 12.07 29.55 -14.76
N ARG A 51 12.73 30.64 -14.46
CA ARG A 51 14.04 30.71 -13.79
C ARG A 51 13.97 30.27 -12.32
N GLY A 52 12.81 29.91 -11.81
CA GLY A 52 12.57 29.25 -10.53
C GLY A 52 12.56 27.74 -10.73
N GLY A 53 13.38 26.98 -10.00
CA GLY A 53 13.41 25.52 -10.04
C GLY A 53 12.01 24.88 -9.83
N PRO A 54 11.91 23.53 -9.83
CA PRO A 54 10.62 22.87 -9.72
C PRO A 54 9.89 23.29 -8.44
N GLU A 55 8.58 23.45 -8.54
CA GLU A 55 7.72 23.70 -7.39
C GLU A 55 7.91 22.60 -6.35
N VAL A 56 8.08 22.98 -5.09
CA VAL A 56 8.26 22.07 -3.97
C VAL A 56 7.20 22.39 -2.92
N ARG A 57 6.36 21.41 -2.60
CA ARG A 57 5.29 21.55 -1.59
C ARG A 57 5.21 20.30 -0.70
N PRO A 58 4.87 20.43 0.60
CA PRO A 58 4.62 19.29 1.46
C PRO A 58 3.54 18.36 0.89
N ALA A 59 3.68 17.06 1.08
CA ALA A 59 2.66 16.11 0.65
C ALA A 59 1.49 16.04 1.65
N THR A 60 1.71 16.39 2.92
CA THR A 60 0.68 16.45 3.98
C THR A 60 0.75 17.80 4.67
N GLU A 61 -0.40 18.40 4.98
CA GLU A 61 -0.48 19.61 5.75
C GLU A 61 -0.44 19.30 7.25
N GLY A 62 0.25 20.12 8.05
CA GLY A 62 0.12 20.19 9.51
C GLY A 62 1.06 19.35 10.37
N ALA A 63 1.97 18.56 9.82
CA ALA A 63 3.07 17.93 10.57
C ALA A 63 4.43 18.33 9.98
N GLU A 64 5.55 18.06 10.69
CA GLU A 64 6.89 18.20 10.09
C GLU A 64 6.95 17.33 8.83
N PRO A 65 6.98 17.92 7.62
CA PRO A 65 6.77 17.17 6.41
C PRO A 65 8.04 16.38 6.06
N VAL A 66 7.96 15.07 6.14
CA VAL A 66 9.02 14.15 5.68
C VAL A 66 8.86 13.79 4.20
N THR A 67 7.71 14.12 3.59
CA THR A 67 7.40 13.84 2.18
C THR A 67 6.99 15.11 1.46
N TRP A 68 7.57 15.32 0.28
CA TRP A 68 7.42 16.53 -0.51
C TRP A 68 7.12 16.20 -1.97
N TRP A 69 6.14 16.87 -2.54
CA TRP A 69 5.95 16.88 -3.99
C TRP A 69 7.01 17.76 -4.65
N VAL A 70 7.61 17.27 -5.72
CA VAL A 70 8.62 17.98 -6.52
C VAL A 70 8.15 18.05 -7.97
N GLY A 71 7.62 19.20 -8.34
CA GLY A 71 6.91 19.39 -9.59
C GLY A 71 5.74 18.41 -9.71
N SER A 72 5.41 18.00 -10.93
CA SER A 72 4.32 17.06 -11.21
C SER A 72 4.76 15.58 -11.22
N ARG A 73 6.07 15.29 -11.23
CA ARG A 73 6.61 13.97 -11.58
C ARG A 73 7.38 13.26 -10.47
N HIS A 74 7.74 13.94 -9.39
CA HIS A 74 8.58 13.33 -8.36
C HIS A 74 8.04 13.54 -6.95
N VAL A 75 8.48 12.66 -6.06
CA VAL A 75 8.24 12.70 -4.62
C VAL A 75 9.58 12.60 -3.91
N LEU A 76 9.92 13.59 -3.11
CA LEU A 76 11.09 13.55 -2.22
C LEU A 76 10.64 13.05 -0.85
N ARG A 77 11.33 12.04 -0.34
CA ARG A 77 11.13 11.53 1.03
C ARG A 77 12.41 11.72 1.83
N LEU A 78 12.30 12.38 2.97
CA LEU A 78 13.40 12.66 3.90
C LEU A 78 13.27 11.75 5.13
N ALA A 79 14.32 11.05 5.48
CA ALA A 79 14.33 10.26 6.72
C ALA A 79 14.48 11.21 7.93
N PRO A 80 13.56 11.15 8.92
CA PRO A 80 13.62 12.01 10.09
C PRO A 80 14.70 11.57 11.10
N ASP A 81 15.14 10.32 11.03
CA ASP A 81 16.14 9.73 11.92
C ASP A 81 16.96 8.63 11.20
N ARG A 82 17.96 8.11 11.91
CA ARG A 82 18.83 7.05 11.37
C ARG A 82 18.09 5.73 11.14
N GLU A 83 17.12 5.40 11.98
CA GLU A 83 16.34 4.17 11.82
C GLU A 83 15.47 4.26 10.56
N ALA A 84 14.82 5.39 10.32
CA ALA A 84 14.10 5.66 9.08
C ALA A 84 15.01 5.60 7.85
N THR A 85 16.26 6.09 7.96
CA THR A 85 17.28 5.96 6.89
C THR A 85 17.55 4.49 6.57
N LEU A 86 17.73 3.64 7.57
CA LEU A 86 17.98 2.21 7.37
C LEU A 86 16.76 1.52 6.76
N ARG A 87 15.54 1.86 7.23
CA ARG A 87 14.28 1.36 6.63
C ARG A 87 14.16 1.78 5.16
N GLN A 88 14.46 3.05 4.85
CA GLN A 88 14.40 3.58 3.49
C GLN A 88 15.40 2.88 2.55
N ARG A 89 16.65 2.64 3.00
CA ARG A 89 17.65 1.88 2.23
C ARG A 89 17.24 0.43 1.99
N ARG A 90 16.60 -0.21 2.98
CA ARG A 90 16.04 -1.57 2.82
C ARG A 90 14.87 -1.55 1.84
N GLU A 91 13.97 -0.59 1.94
CA GLU A 91 12.84 -0.43 1.04
C GLU A 91 13.28 -0.28 -0.42
N LEU A 92 14.34 0.50 -0.71
CA LEU A 92 14.87 0.64 -2.07
C LEU A 92 15.29 -0.70 -2.65
N ARG A 93 16.07 -1.48 -1.91
CA ARG A 93 16.50 -2.82 -2.35
C ARG A 93 15.33 -3.78 -2.53
N LEU A 94 14.32 -3.69 -1.65
CA LEU A 94 13.12 -4.49 -1.78
C LEU A 94 12.32 -4.12 -3.04
N ARG A 95 12.17 -2.83 -3.35
CA ARG A 95 11.49 -2.38 -4.58
C ARG A 95 12.18 -2.93 -5.84
N ASP A 96 13.51 -3.00 -5.84
CA ASP A 96 14.26 -3.60 -6.95
C ASP A 96 14.04 -5.11 -7.04
N LEU A 97 13.95 -5.81 -5.90
CA LEU A 97 13.64 -7.24 -5.85
C LEU A 97 12.23 -7.55 -6.36
N VAL A 98 11.20 -6.78 -5.96
CA VAL A 98 9.81 -7.08 -6.31
C VAL A 98 9.44 -6.65 -7.72
N ARG A 99 10.06 -5.62 -8.27
CA ARG A 99 9.70 -5.01 -9.57
C ARG A 99 9.60 -6.01 -10.73
N PRO A 100 10.49 -6.99 -10.90
CA PRO A 100 10.39 -7.99 -11.97
C PRO A 100 9.18 -8.93 -11.84
N HIS A 101 8.63 -9.06 -10.63
CA HIS A 101 7.53 -9.97 -10.33
C HIS A 101 6.16 -9.30 -10.40
N LEU A 102 6.10 -7.96 -10.38
CA LEU A 102 4.84 -7.23 -10.27
C LEU A 102 4.42 -6.63 -11.61
N PRO A 103 3.16 -6.82 -12.03
CA PRO A 103 2.61 -6.13 -13.21
C PRO A 103 2.29 -4.66 -12.94
N THR A 104 2.12 -4.28 -11.67
CA THR A 104 1.85 -2.91 -11.24
C THR A 104 3.13 -2.15 -10.97
N ALA A 105 3.12 -0.82 -11.19
CA ALA A 105 4.31 -0.01 -10.99
C ALA A 105 4.70 0.06 -9.50
N VAL A 106 6.00 -0.01 -9.28
CA VAL A 106 6.67 0.28 -8.00
C VAL A 106 7.50 1.53 -8.20
N PRO A 107 7.42 2.56 -7.33
CA PRO A 107 8.19 3.79 -7.48
C PRO A 107 9.67 3.53 -7.72
N VAL A 108 10.26 4.24 -8.68
CA VAL A 108 11.70 4.17 -8.98
C VAL A 108 12.37 5.37 -8.34
N SER A 109 13.44 5.14 -7.58
CA SER A 109 14.25 6.23 -7.04
C SER A 109 15.23 6.72 -8.10
N VAL A 110 15.09 7.99 -8.50
CA VAL A 110 15.97 8.64 -9.49
C VAL A 110 17.18 9.29 -8.83
N ALA A 111 17.11 9.55 -7.53
CA ALA A 111 18.24 9.99 -6.72
C ALA A 111 18.07 9.54 -5.26
N GLN A 112 19.17 9.29 -4.59
CA GLN A 112 19.24 8.96 -3.16
C GLN A 112 20.54 9.47 -2.58
N GLY A 113 20.56 9.76 -1.27
CA GLY A 113 21.74 10.26 -0.58
C GLY A 113 21.44 10.67 0.85
N GLU A 114 22.23 11.61 1.39
CA GLU A 114 22.00 12.20 2.71
C GLU A 114 21.58 13.67 2.57
N TRP A 115 20.54 14.06 3.30
CA TRP A 115 20.07 15.46 3.35
C TRP A 115 20.58 16.18 4.62
N ALA A 116 20.99 15.39 5.63
CA ALA A 116 21.69 15.82 6.83
C ALA A 116 22.59 14.66 7.30
N PRO A 117 23.58 14.88 8.18
CA PRO A 117 24.52 13.85 8.61
C PRO A 117 23.82 12.59 9.15
N GLY A 118 23.93 11.47 8.40
CA GLY A 118 23.32 10.18 8.73
C GLY A 118 21.82 10.10 8.44
N LEU A 119 21.20 11.12 7.82
CA LEU A 119 19.79 11.17 7.47
C LEU A 119 19.61 11.08 5.96
N GLY A 120 18.97 10.00 5.52
CA GLY A 120 18.80 9.70 4.10
C GLY A 120 17.66 10.46 3.43
N TYR A 121 17.74 10.57 2.11
CA TYR A 121 16.63 10.97 1.26
C TYR A 121 16.49 10.02 0.06
N THR A 122 15.27 9.98 -0.52
CA THR A 122 15.01 9.43 -1.84
C THR A 122 14.19 10.41 -2.67
N LEU A 123 14.52 10.55 -3.94
CA LEU A 123 13.70 11.25 -4.93
C LEU A 123 13.10 10.19 -5.85
N ASP A 124 11.83 9.90 -5.64
CA ASP A 124 11.12 8.82 -6.33
C ASP A 124 10.26 9.37 -7.49
N THR A 125 10.09 8.57 -8.55
CA THR A 125 9.10 8.88 -9.58
C THR A 125 7.69 8.76 -9.01
N LYS A 126 6.82 9.72 -9.35
CA LYS A 126 5.40 9.65 -9.02
C LYS A 126 4.71 8.63 -9.93
N VAL A 127 3.97 7.70 -9.34
CA VAL A 127 3.05 6.83 -10.08
C VAL A 127 1.78 7.63 -10.40
N PRO A 128 1.37 7.75 -11.67
CA PRO A 128 0.17 8.51 -12.04
C PRO A 128 -1.10 7.81 -11.58
N GLY A 129 -2.02 8.58 -11.00
CA GLY A 129 -3.32 8.12 -10.47
C GLY A 129 -3.65 8.81 -9.16
N GLY A 130 -4.75 8.39 -8.54
CA GLY A 130 -5.21 8.82 -7.22
C GLY A 130 -5.15 7.69 -6.21
N SER A 131 -5.49 8.00 -4.96
CA SER A 131 -5.55 7.01 -3.88
C SER A 131 -6.70 6.02 -4.08
N GLY A 132 -6.48 4.75 -3.81
CA GLY A 132 -7.54 3.73 -3.77
C GLY A 132 -8.54 3.91 -2.62
N GLU A 133 -8.33 4.87 -1.72
CA GLU A 133 -9.37 5.30 -0.77
C GLU A 133 -10.42 6.20 -1.44
N GLU A 134 -10.05 6.91 -2.51
CA GLU A 134 -10.86 7.90 -3.22
C GLU A 134 -11.39 7.39 -4.57
N HIS A 135 -10.80 6.31 -5.10
CA HIS A 135 -11.13 5.75 -6.41
C HIS A 135 -11.49 4.28 -6.27
N ASP A 136 -12.62 3.90 -6.85
CA ASP A 136 -13.04 2.51 -6.88
C ASP A 136 -12.21 1.69 -7.88
N VAL A 137 -11.98 0.43 -7.53
CA VAL A 137 -11.28 -0.54 -8.38
C VAL A 137 -12.30 -1.24 -9.27
N SER A 138 -12.09 -1.21 -10.58
CA SER A 138 -12.94 -1.90 -11.56
C SER A 138 -12.62 -3.41 -11.62
N ALA A 139 -13.47 -4.18 -12.33
CA ALA A 139 -13.21 -5.60 -12.56
C ALA A 139 -11.86 -5.88 -13.23
N VAL A 140 -11.38 -4.97 -14.09
CA VAL A 140 -10.03 -5.07 -14.67
C VAL A 140 -8.97 -4.75 -13.62
N GLY A 141 -9.23 -3.80 -12.73
CA GLY A 141 -8.36 -3.51 -11.59
C GLY A 141 -8.27 -4.67 -10.59
N GLU A 142 -9.31 -5.49 -10.45
CA GLU A 142 -9.25 -6.73 -9.66
C GLU A 142 -8.26 -7.74 -10.26
N ALA A 143 -8.15 -7.82 -11.59
CA ALA A 143 -7.13 -8.63 -12.24
C ALA A 143 -5.71 -8.06 -12.02
N ASP A 144 -5.54 -6.73 -11.94
CA ASP A 144 -4.28 -6.10 -11.55
C ASP A 144 -3.90 -6.49 -10.10
N LEU A 145 -4.87 -6.52 -9.17
CA LEU A 145 -4.66 -6.97 -7.79
C LEU A 145 -4.31 -8.46 -7.72
N ALA A 146 -4.93 -9.30 -8.55
CA ALA A 146 -4.57 -10.71 -8.66
C ALA A 146 -3.12 -10.87 -9.12
N GLY A 147 -2.71 -10.13 -10.14
CA GLY A 147 -1.32 -10.10 -10.60
C GLY A 147 -0.35 -9.64 -9.51
N LEU A 148 -0.71 -8.64 -8.72
CA LEU A 148 0.07 -8.18 -7.57
C LEU A 148 0.25 -9.31 -6.53
N LEU A 149 -0.84 -9.96 -6.11
CA LEU A 149 -0.79 -11.05 -5.13
C LEU A 149 0.00 -12.26 -5.66
N THR A 150 -0.12 -12.58 -6.96
CA THR A 150 0.68 -13.61 -7.63
C THR A 150 2.17 -13.27 -7.56
N GLY A 151 2.53 -12.06 -7.95
CA GLY A 151 3.91 -11.61 -7.95
C GLY A 151 4.53 -11.61 -6.55
N LEU A 152 3.81 -11.17 -5.52
CA LEU A 152 4.27 -11.24 -4.13
C LEU A 152 4.58 -12.68 -3.69
N ARG A 153 3.76 -13.64 -4.12
CA ARG A 153 3.99 -15.08 -3.83
C ARG A 153 5.19 -15.65 -4.59
N GLU A 154 5.50 -15.13 -5.78
CA GLU A 154 6.60 -15.58 -6.62
C GLU A 154 7.97 -15.04 -6.18
N VAL A 155 8.00 -13.95 -5.41
CA VAL A 155 9.26 -13.42 -4.86
C VAL A 155 9.92 -14.46 -3.97
N PRO A 156 11.19 -14.83 -4.22
CA PRO A 156 11.88 -15.81 -3.41
C PRO A 156 12.06 -15.33 -1.96
N VAL A 157 11.41 -16.00 -1.02
CA VAL A 157 11.43 -15.65 0.42
C VAL A 157 12.85 -15.49 0.96
N ARG A 158 13.78 -16.38 0.56
CA ARG A 158 15.19 -16.31 0.98
C ARG A 158 15.88 -15.04 0.54
N GLN A 159 15.56 -14.50 -0.65
CA GLN A 159 16.12 -13.24 -1.12
C GLN A 159 15.58 -12.06 -0.29
N ALA A 160 14.28 -12.06 0.00
CA ALA A 160 13.67 -11.06 0.88
C ALA A 160 14.32 -11.06 2.28
N GLU A 161 14.55 -12.23 2.87
CA GLU A 161 15.23 -12.38 4.15
C GLU A 161 16.68 -11.89 4.11
N THR A 162 17.40 -12.16 3.02
CA THR A 162 18.78 -11.65 2.83
C THR A 162 18.84 -10.13 2.79
N LEU A 163 17.77 -9.46 2.34
CA LEU A 163 17.65 -8.00 2.40
C LEU A 163 17.36 -7.48 3.82
N GLY A 164 17.18 -8.37 4.80
CA GLY A 164 16.84 -8.02 6.18
C GLY A 164 15.37 -7.74 6.41
N LEU A 165 14.46 -8.31 5.60
CA LEU A 165 13.04 -8.25 5.90
C LEU A 165 12.73 -9.14 7.10
N PRO A 166 11.93 -8.65 8.08
CA PRO A 166 11.54 -9.45 9.21
C PRO A 166 10.55 -10.55 8.82
N ARG A 167 10.54 -11.63 9.57
CA ARG A 167 9.43 -12.57 9.58
C ARG A 167 8.36 -12.09 10.56
N ALA A 168 7.13 -11.99 10.09
CA ALA A 168 5.98 -11.72 10.94
C ALA A 168 5.32 -13.05 11.36
N ALA A 169 5.10 -13.21 12.67
CA ALA A 169 4.27 -14.31 13.15
C ALA A 169 2.81 -14.07 12.72
N PRO A 170 2.10 -15.10 12.25
CA PRO A 170 0.70 -14.98 11.93
C PRO A 170 -0.12 -14.54 13.16
N ARG A 171 -1.04 -13.61 12.98
CA ARG A 171 -1.96 -13.18 14.04
C ARG A 171 -2.90 -14.32 14.43
N SER A 172 -3.20 -14.43 15.72
CA SER A 172 -4.22 -15.37 16.22
C SER A 172 -5.60 -14.83 15.87
N LEU A 173 -6.28 -15.48 14.90
CA LEU A 173 -7.65 -15.14 14.53
C LEU A 173 -8.62 -15.35 15.71
N GLU A 174 -8.37 -16.37 16.54
CA GLU A 174 -9.17 -16.63 17.73
C GLU A 174 -9.04 -15.50 18.78
N ALA A 175 -7.81 -15.01 19.03
CA ALA A 175 -7.60 -13.88 19.92
C ALA A 175 -8.26 -12.60 19.39
N LEU A 176 -8.12 -12.35 18.08
CA LEU A 176 -8.73 -11.20 17.42
C LEU A 176 -10.26 -11.27 17.46
N ARG A 177 -10.84 -12.45 17.22
CA ARG A 177 -12.28 -12.70 17.37
C ARG A 177 -12.76 -12.36 18.78
N ARG A 178 -12.07 -12.81 19.83
CA ARG A 178 -12.45 -12.48 21.22
C ARG A 178 -12.45 -10.97 21.46
N SER A 179 -11.49 -10.24 20.89
CA SER A 179 -11.45 -8.79 20.97
C SER A 179 -12.60 -8.13 20.19
N ALA A 180 -12.91 -8.65 19.00
CA ALA A 180 -14.01 -8.16 18.17
C ALA A 180 -15.38 -8.37 18.85
N VAL A 181 -15.62 -9.52 19.52
CA VAL A 181 -16.86 -9.75 20.26
C VAL A 181 -17.06 -8.71 21.37
N ARG A 182 -16.02 -8.41 22.16
CA ARG A 182 -16.10 -7.35 23.18
C ARG A 182 -16.29 -5.96 22.60
N ALA A 183 -15.66 -5.68 21.45
CA ALA A 183 -15.79 -4.40 20.76
C ALA A 183 -17.19 -4.21 20.14
N ALA A 184 -17.77 -5.30 19.62
CA ALA A 184 -19.10 -5.30 19.00
C ALA A 184 -20.21 -4.90 19.97
N GLU A 185 -20.10 -5.19 21.27
CA GLU A 185 -21.06 -4.75 22.29
C GLU A 185 -21.14 -3.22 22.35
N ARG A 186 -20.00 -2.52 22.25
CA ARG A 186 -19.93 -1.05 22.21
C ARG A 186 -20.54 -0.48 20.93
N LEU A 187 -20.27 -1.11 19.79
CA LEU A 187 -20.82 -0.70 18.51
C LEU A 187 -22.31 -0.96 18.40
N ALA A 188 -22.81 -2.06 18.98
CA ALA A 188 -24.24 -2.35 19.04
C ALA A 188 -24.98 -1.32 19.91
N ALA A 189 -24.41 -0.91 21.04
CA ALA A 189 -24.97 0.15 21.88
C ALA A 189 -25.02 1.52 21.20
N ALA A 190 -24.17 1.73 20.18
CA ALA A 190 -24.12 2.95 19.34
C ALA A 190 -24.89 2.79 18.01
N ASP A 191 -25.59 1.67 17.79
CA ASP A 191 -26.30 1.34 16.53
C ASP A 191 -25.40 1.37 15.27
N GLU A 192 -24.12 1.03 15.45
CA GLU A 192 -23.13 1.04 14.37
C GLU A 192 -22.84 -0.35 13.78
N PHE A 193 -23.16 -1.42 14.52
CA PHE A 193 -22.87 -2.79 14.08
C PHE A 193 -23.74 -3.84 14.78
N ASP A 194 -24.28 -4.77 14.02
CA ASP A 194 -24.98 -5.94 14.55
C ASP A 194 -23.98 -6.99 15.03
N ALA A 195 -23.87 -7.15 16.36
CA ALA A 195 -22.96 -8.07 17.01
C ALA A 195 -23.24 -9.55 16.66
N ALA A 196 -24.48 -9.91 16.27
CA ALA A 196 -24.85 -11.26 15.91
C ALA A 196 -24.10 -11.78 14.67
N ARG A 197 -23.65 -10.87 13.78
CA ARG A 197 -22.83 -11.21 12.61
C ARG A 197 -21.53 -11.93 12.95
N LEU A 198 -20.95 -11.68 14.13
CA LEU A 198 -19.73 -12.37 14.59
C LEU A 198 -19.97 -13.85 14.96
N ASN A 199 -21.22 -14.28 15.12
CA ASN A 199 -21.56 -15.68 15.41
C ASN A 199 -21.24 -16.59 14.20
N GLN A 200 -21.15 -16.05 12.99
CA GLN A 200 -20.71 -16.80 11.80
C GLN A 200 -19.27 -17.34 11.94
N LEU A 201 -18.42 -16.71 12.76
CA LEU A 201 -17.09 -17.22 13.09
C LEU A 201 -17.10 -17.87 14.47
N THR A 202 -17.39 -19.15 14.53
CA THR A 202 -17.31 -19.89 15.79
C THR A 202 -15.86 -20.08 16.28
N PRO A 203 -15.59 -20.34 17.60
CA PRO A 203 -14.23 -20.58 18.05
C PRO A 203 -13.53 -21.75 17.33
N PRO A 204 -14.18 -22.90 17.07
CA PRO A 204 -13.58 -23.98 16.27
C PRO A 204 -13.23 -23.54 14.84
N ALA A 205 -14.12 -22.77 14.17
CA ALA A 205 -13.86 -22.25 12.83
C ALA A 205 -12.65 -21.30 12.82
N ALA A 206 -12.53 -20.41 13.82
CA ALA A 206 -11.37 -19.53 13.94
C ALA A 206 -10.05 -20.31 14.11
N SER A 207 -10.06 -21.42 14.87
CA SER A 207 -8.91 -22.31 15.00
C SER A 207 -8.59 -23.05 13.70
N GLN A 208 -9.60 -23.53 12.95
CA GLN A 208 -9.43 -24.19 11.66
C GLN A 208 -8.86 -23.23 10.59
N LEU A 209 -9.16 -21.95 10.67
CA LEU A 209 -8.62 -20.91 9.81
C LEU A 209 -7.25 -20.37 10.26
N ALA A 210 -6.59 -20.99 11.23
CA ALA A 210 -5.22 -20.63 11.59
C ALA A 210 -4.28 -20.74 10.39
N ALA A 211 -3.24 -19.88 10.36
CA ALA A 211 -2.22 -19.93 9.33
C ALA A 211 -1.52 -21.28 9.30
N GLN A 212 -1.23 -21.78 8.11
CA GLN A 212 -0.55 -23.07 7.95
C GLN A 212 0.96 -22.89 8.07
N PRO A 213 1.66 -23.83 8.71
CA PRO A 213 3.13 -23.84 8.69
C PRO A 213 3.65 -23.87 7.24
N GLY A 214 4.70 -23.08 6.96
CA GLY A 214 5.33 -23.05 5.64
C GLY A 214 4.59 -22.24 4.57
N SER A 215 3.43 -21.65 4.87
CA SER A 215 2.68 -20.83 3.90
C SER A 215 3.14 -19.38 3.79
N ALA A 216 4.20 -18.98 4.51
CA ALA A 216 4.69 -17.61 4.49
C ALA A 216 5.24 -17.23 3.11
N VAL A 217 4.85 -16.05 2.65
CA VAL A 217 5.29 -15.42 1.40
C VAL A 217 5.81 -14.02 1.70
N LEU A 218 6.36 -13.34 0.69
CA LEU A 218 6.51 -11.89 0.82
C LEU A 218 5.13 -11.26 0.86
N THR A 219 4.86 -10.45 1.88
CA THR A 219 3.65 -9.66 2.02
C THR A 219 4.00 -8.18 2.04
N HIS A 220 3.14 -7.36 1.44
CA HIS A 220 3.22 -5.91 1.59
C HIS A 220 2.90 -5.49 3.04
N HIS A 221 2.04 -6.26 3.70
CA HIS A 221 1.65 -6.16 5.12
C HIS A 221 0.88 -4.88 5.51
N ALA A 222 0.61 -4.01 4.54
CA ALA A 222 -0.22 -2.80 4.68
C ALA A 222 -0.93 -2.50 3.35
N LEU A 223 -1.45 -3.52 2.66
CA LEU A 223 -2.04 -3.39 1.33
C LEU A 223 -3.46 -2.82 1.41
N THR A 224 -3.54 -1.55 1.83
CA THR A 224 -4.78 -0.78 1.94
C THR A 224 -4.92 0.22 0.79
N GLY A 225 -6.09 0.82 0.63
CA GLY A 225 -6.38 1.79 -0.43
C GLY A 225 -5.43 2.98 -0.48
N SER A 226 -4.91 3.42 0.69
CA SER A 226 -3.90 4.48 0.76
C SER A 226 -2.56 4.14 0.08
N HIS A 227 -2.27 2.85 -0.10
CA HIS A 227 -1.07 2.36 -0.80
C HIS A 227 -1.33 1.93 -2.24
N LEU A 228 -2.59 1.87 -2.68
CA LEU A 228 -2.94 1.60 -4.07
C LEU A 228 -3.04 2.90 -4.86
N VAL A 229 -2.41 2.94 -6.03
CA VAL A 229 -2.59 4.02 -7.00
C VAL A 229 -3.54 3.55 -8.07
N VAL A 230 -4.71 4.20 -8.14
CA VAL A 230 -5.81 3.82 -9.02
C VAL A 230 -6.02 4.91 -10.07
N SER A 231 -6.18 4.54 -11.32
CA SER A 231 -6.51 5.46 -12.42
C SER A 231 -8.02 5.66 -12.56
N ALA A 232 -8.44 6.68 -13.30
CA ALA A 232 -9.84 7.03 -13.48
C ALA A 232 -10.70 5.90 -14.08
N ASP A 233 -10.09 4.93 -14.80
CA ASP A 233 -10.75 3.73 -15.34
C ASP A 233 -10.79 2.57 -14.32
N GLY A 234 -10.41 2.82 -13.07
CA GLY A 234 -10.43 1.83 -11.99
C GLY A 234 -9.31 0.78 -12.06
N ARG A 235 -8.26 0.99 -12.89
CA ARG A 235 -7.09 0.11 -12.94
C ARG A 235 -6.13 0.41 -11.80
N VAL A 236 -5.52 -0.63 -11.21
CA VAL A 236 -4.44 -0.46 -10.23
C VAL A 236 -3.13 -0.25 -10.96
N ARG A 237 -2.64 0.99 -10.94
CA ARG A 237 -1.43 1.42 -11.66
C ARG A 237 -0.15 1.22 -10.89
N GLY A 238 -0.23 1.19 -9.57
CA GLY A 238 0.95 0.97 -8.74
C GLY A 238 0.68 0.77 -7.27
N VAL A 239 1.73 0.39 -6.56
CA VAL A 239 1.71 0.13 -5.12
C VAL A 239 2.83 0.90 -4.44
N LEU A 240 2.47 1.61 -3.37
CA LEU A 240 3.33 2.48 -2.57
C LEU A 240 3.55 1.87 -1.18
N GLY A 241 4.50 2.41 -0.38
CA GLY A 241 4.59 2.11 1.05
C GLY A 241 5.26 0.77 1.42
N TRP A 242 6.27 0.35 0.70
CA TRP A 242 6.97 -0.93 0.86
C TRP A 242 7.81 -1.08 2.14
N ALA A 243 7.92 -0.01 2.95
CA ALA A 243 8.75 -0.01 4.17
C ALA A 243 8.26 -1.02 5.24
N GLY A 244 6.98 -1.34 5.23
CA GLY A 244 6.32 -2.27 6.15
C GLY A 244 6.31 -3.74 5.71
N ALA A 245 6.85 -4.06 4.54
CA ALA A 245 6.83 -5.41 3.99
C ALA A 245 7.59 -6.41 4.86
N VAL A 246 7.05 -7.63 4.95
CA VAL A 246 7.58 -8.72 5.76
C VAL A 246 7.46 -10.05 5.02
N VAL A 247 8.14 -11.08 5.51
CA VAL A 247 7.82 -12.47 5.18
C VAL A 247 6.77 -12.95 6.16
N GLY A 248 5.56 -13.22 5.69
CA GLY A 248 4.44 -13.49 6.58
C GLY A 248 3.27 -14.22 5.94
N ASP A 249 2.13 -14.13 6.61
CA ASP A 249 0.88 -14.77 6.23
C ASP A 249 0.21 -13.99 5.08
N PRO A 250 -0.03 -14.60 3.89
CA PRO A 250 -0.69 -13.92 2.77
C PRO A 250 -2.10 -13.41 3.10
N ALA A 251 -2.74 -13.96 4.12
CA ALA A 251 -4.05 -13.51 4.57
C ALA A 251 -4.05 -12.04 5.05
N GLU A 252 -2.90 -11.49 5.45
CA GLU A 252 -2.77 -10.08 5.85
C GLU A 252 -2.97 -9.12 4.67
N ASP A 253 -2.41 -9.44 3.50
CA ASP A 253 -2.61 -8.63 2.29
C ASP A 253 -4.04 -8.80 1.74
N ILE A 254 -4.61 -10.00 1.80
CA ILE A 254 -6.02 -10.24 1.46
C ILE A 254 -6.95 -9.43 2.39
N ALA A 255 -6.64 -9.37 3.69
CA ALA A 255 -7.37 -8.54 4.64
C ALA A 255 -7.26 -7.04 4.29
N GLY A 256 -6.07 -6.55 3.96
CA GLY A 256 -5.85 -5.18 3.52
C GLY A 256 -6.69 -4.82 2.28
N LEU A 257 -6.76 -5.73 1.30
CA LEU A 257 -7.60 -5.57 0.13
C LEU A 257 -9.09 -5.56 0.48
N ALA A 258 -9.56 -6.44 1.37
CA ALA A 258 -10.97 -6.45 1.79
C ALA A 258 -11.40 -5.12 2.43
N LEU A 259 -10.50 -4.44 3.14
CA LEU A 259 -10.73 -3.09 3.68
C LEU A 259 -10.80 -2.01 2.59
N SER A 260 -10.15 -2.23 1.47
CA SER A 260 -9.93 -1.23 0.43
C SER A 260 -10.93 -1.32 -0.71
N VAL A 261 -11.12 -2.54 -1.25
CA VAL A 261 -11.91 -2.80 -2.45
C VAL A 261 -13.15 -3.65 -2.19
N GLY A 262 -13.40 -4.00 -0.92
CA GLY A 262 -14.50 -4.86 -0.49
C GLY A 262 -14.15 -6.35 -0.52
N SER A 263 -14.86 -7.11 0.33
CA SER A 263 -14.64 -8.55 0.48
C SER A 263 -14.82 -9.35 -0.82
N PRO A 264 -15.85 -9.10 -1.66
CA PRO A 264 -16.02 -9.85 -2.90
C PRO A 264 -14.86 -9.66 -3.88
N ALA A 265 -14.39 -8.43 -4.06
CA ALA A 265 -13.28 -8.10 -4.96
C ALA A 265 -11.95 -8.69 -4.45
N ALA A 266 -11.69 -8.58 -3.13
CA ALA A 266 -10.49 -9.16 -2.51
C ALA A 266 -10.44 -10.69 -2.66
N VAL A 267 -11.57 -11.37 -2.47
CA VAL A 267 -11.65 -12.83 -2.65
C VAL A 267 -11.46 -13.21 -4.12
N ARG A 268 -12.09 -12.50 -5.06
CA ARG A 268 -11.89 -12.77 -6.50
C ARG A 268 -10.43 -12.59 -6.90
N ALA A 269 -9.79 -11.48 -6.49
CA ALA A 269 -8.38 -11.23 -6.75
C ALA A 269 -7.48 -12.34 -6.15
N ALA A 270 -7.70 -12.73 -4.90
CA ALA A 270 -6.94 -13.79 -4.24
C ALA A 270 -7.15 -15.16 -4.90
N THR A 271 -8.38 -15.48 -5.32
CA THR A 271 -8.69 -16.72 -6.02
C THR A 271 -8.01 -16.77 -7.39
N LEU A 272 -8.08 -15.68 -8.15
CA LEU A 272 -7.36 -15.53 -9.43
C LEU A 272 -5.83 -15.64 -9.26
N ALA A 273 -5.30 -15.16 -8.14
CA ALA A 273 -3.89 -15.33 -7.77
C ALA A 273 -3.54 -16.76 -7.34
N GLY A 274 -4.50 -17.68 -7.33
CA GLY A 274 -4.32 -19.09 -6.99
C GLY A 274 -4.30 -19.37 -5.48
N TYR A 275 -4.82 -18.48 -4.65
CA TYR A 275 -5.06 -18.76 -3.23
C TYR A 275 -6.32 -19.62 -3.07
N GLY A 276 -6.24 -20.65 -2.20
CA GLY A 276 -7.37 -21.50 -1.85
C GLY A 276 -8.33 -20.82 -0.84
N ALA A 277 -9.43 -21.51 -0.52
CA ALA A 277 -10.47 -20.99 0.36
C ALA A 277 -9.93 -20.57 1.75
N ARG A 278 -9.02 -21.36 2.34
CA ARG A 278 -8.51 -21.08 3.70
C ARG A 278 -7.84 -19.71 3.84
N PRO A 279 -6.79 -19.32 3.06
CA PRO A 279 -6.20 -17.99 3.15
C PRO A 279 -7.19 -16.88 2.80
N CYS A 280 -8.12 -17.08 1.86
CA CYS A 280 -9.17 -16.12 1.53
C CYS A 280 -10.10 -15.89 2.74
N LEU A 281 -10.69 -16.94 3.30
CA LEU A 281 -11.59 -16.81 4.46
C LEU A 281 -10.85 -16.28 5.69
N ARG A 282 -9.61 -16.71 5.91
CA ARG A 282 -8.78 -16.16 6.97
C ARG A 282 -8.57 -14.65 6.80
N GLY A 283 -8.22 -14.18 5.60
CA GLY A 283 -8.04 -12.76 5.30
C GLY A 283 -9.33 -11.96 5.55
N LEU A 284 -10.47 -12.46 5.08
CA LEU A 284 -11.75 -11.81 5.35
C LEU A 284 -12.05 -11.69 6.84
N TRP A 285 -11.84 -12.75 7.62
CA TRP A 285 -12.12 -12.72 9.05
C TRP A 285 -11.12 -11.85 9.83
N LEU A 286 -9.88 -11.76 9.40
CA LEU A 286 -8.93 -10.77 9.92
C LEU A 286 -9.45 -9.34 9.67
N ALA A 287 -9.88 -9.01 8.44
CA ALA A 287 -10.43 -7.71 8.11
C ALA A 287 -11.72 -7.39 8.90
N ARG A 288 -12.65 -8.32 8.96
CA ARG A 288 -13.93 -8.19 9.67
C ARG A 288 -13.72 -7.91 11.16
N CYS A 289 -12.89 -8.70 11.83
CA CYS A 289 -12.61 -8.50 13.24
C CYS A 289 -11.83 -7.22 13.50
N ASP A 290 -10.82 -6.90 12.68
CA ASP A 290 -10.04 -5.66 12.80
C ASP A 290 -10.92 -4.41 12.68
N THR A 291 -11.86 -4.38 11.72
CA THR A 291 -12.73 -3.20 11.54
C THR A 291 -13.65 -2.96 12.72
N VAL A 292 -14.19 -4.02 13.31
CA VAL A 292 -15.02 -3.94 14.53
C VAL A 292 -14.20 -3.40 15.70
N VAL A 293 -12.99 -3.91 15.91
CA VAL A 293 -12.13 -3.46 17.01
C VAL A 293 -11.74 -1.99 16.81
N ARG A 294 -11.22 -1.63 15.63
CA ARG A 294 -10.73 -0.28 15.37
C ARG A 294 -11.83 0.77 15.41
N LEU A 295 -13.01 0.48 14.83
CA LEU A 295 -14.12 1.43 14.90
C LEU A 295 -14.60 1.63 16.34
N ALA A 296 -14.64 0.57 17.15
CA ALA A 296 -15.02 0.70 18.57
C ALA A 296 -13.98 1.48 19.41
N GLU A 297 -12.72 1.50 19.00
CA GLU A 297 -11.66 2.29 19.63
C GLU A 297 -11.71 3.77 19.26
N ASP A 298 -12.15 4.11 18.03
CA ASP A 298 -12.14 5.47 17.48
C ASP A 298 -13.52 5.89 16.92
N LEU A 299 -14.60 5.57 17.64
CA LEU A 299 -15.98 5.74 17.18
C LEU A 299 -16.34 7.19 16.83
N THR A 300 -15.79 8.15 17.57
CA THR A 300 -16.02 9.60 17.39
C THR A 300 -14.77 10.36 16.94
N GLY A 301 -13.69 9.64 16.63
CA GLY A 301 -12.43 10.21 16.24
C GLY A 301 -12.41 10.71 14.79
N ARG A 302 -11.29 11.33 14.44
CA ARG A 302 -11.10 11.94 13.11
C ARG A 302 -11.23 10.90 11.97
N ASP A 303 -10.82 9.67 12.20
CA ASP A 303 -10.80 8.62 11.20
C ASP A 303 -12.08 7.76 11.18
N ALA A 304 -13.07 8.08 12.04
CA ALA A 304 -14.30 7.28 12.17
C ALA A 304 -15.08 7.09 10.87
N ALA A 305 -15.12 8.09 9.99
CA ALA A 305 -15.77 7.98 8.68
C ALA A 305 -15.09 6.95 7.77
N LEU A 306 -13.76 6.96 7.74
CA LEU A 306 -12.96 5.98 6.99
C LEU A 306 -13.12 4.58 7.59
N LEU A 307 -13.11 4.45 8.92
CA LEU A 307 -13.31 3.18 9.61
C LEU A 307 -14.69 2.58 9.34
N ARG A 308 -15.76 3.40 9.29
CA ARG A 308 -17.10 2.95 8.88
C ARG A 308 -17.13 2.45 7.43
N THR A 309 -16.42 3.14 6.53
CA THR A 309 -16.31 2.70 5.14
C THR A 309 -15.58 1.36 5.04
N ARG A 310 -14.48 1.18 5.76
CA ARG A 310 -13.73 -0.09 5.83
C ARG A 310 -14.55 -1.21 6.47
N LEU A 311 -15.33 -0.91 7.51
CA LEU A 311 -16.27 -1.86 8.11
C LEU A 311 -17.28 -2.35 7.04
N ARG A 312 -17.96 -1.44 6.33
CA ARG A 312 -18.90 -1.83 5.29
C ARG A 312 -18.25 -2.71 4.23
N ARG A 313 -17.09 -2.33 3.71
CA ARG A 313 -16.33 -3.10 2.69
C ARG A 313 -15.93 -4.49 3.19
N ALA A 314 -15.42 -4.60 4.42
CA ALA A 314 -15.02 -5.89 5.01
C ALA A 314 -16.21 -6.83 5.25
N TRP A 315 -17.40 -6.28 5.48
CA TRP A 315 -18.62 -7.03 5.77
C TRP A 315 -19.57 -7.16 4.57
N GLU A 316 -19.13 -6.79 3.37
CA GLU A 316 -19.84 -7.13 2.15
C GLU A 316 -19.91 -8.65 1.98
N PRO A 317 -21.13 -9.23 1.74
CA PRO A 317 -21.27 -10.68 1.63
C PRO A 317 -20.59 -11.21 0.36
N ILE A 318 -19.82 -12.27 0.49
CA ILE A 318 -19.27 -13.02 -0.64
C ILE A 318 -20.29 -14.00 -1.21
N LEU A 319 -20.06 -14.48 -2.45
CA LEU A 319 -21.02 -15.35 -3.14
C LEU A 319 -21.37 -16.61 -2.35
N LEU A 320 -20.39 -17.24 -1.68
CA LEU A 320 -20.60 -18.43 -0.86
C LEU A 320 -21.57 -18.20 0.32
N GLU A 321 -21.54 -17.02 0.93
CA GLU A 321 -22.44 -16.64 2.03
C GLU A 321 -23.87 -16.42 1.52
N ARG A 322 -24.05 -15.88 0.31
CA ARG A 322 -25.36 -15.65 -0.31
C ARG A 322 -26.06 -16.96 -0.70
N VAL A 323 -25.30 -18.00 -1.03
CA VAL A 323 -25.87 -19.32 -1.41
C VAL A 323 -26.36 -20.06 -0.17
N THR A 324 -25.71 -19.92 0.97
CA THR A 324 -26.19 -20.51 2.24
C THR A 324 -27.46 -19.85 2.75
N ASP A 325 -27.60 -18.53 2.60
CA ASP A 325 -28.84 -17.81 2.99
C ASP A 325 -30.06 -18.18 2.12
N LEU A 326 -29.85 -18.62 0.86
CA LEU A 326 -30.91 -19.10 -0.01
C LEU A 326 -31.33 -20.56 0.29
N GLY A 327 -30.44 -21.35 0.88
CA GLY A 327 -30.74 -22.74 1.27
C GLY A 327 -31.67 -22.88 2.47
N ASP A 328 -31.68 -21.92 3.39
CA ASP A 328 -32.55 -21.92 4.57
C ASP A 328 -34.02 -21.51 4.26
N VAL A 329 -34.29 -21.03 3.05
CA VAL A 329 -35.63 -20.61 2.63
C VAL A 329 -36.46 -21.78 2.05
N ASP A 330 -35.83 -22.84 1.54
CA ASP A 330 -36.51 -23.98 0.93
C ASP A 330 -36.93 -25.05 1.95
N ASP A 331 -36.45 -25.03 3.21
CA ASP A 331 -36.89 -25.95 4.28
C ASP A 331 -38.13 -25.45 5.07
N ALA A 332 -38.72 -24.31 4.65
CA ALA A 332 -39.88 -23.70 5.32
C ALA A 332 -41.19 -23.81 4.49
N LEU A 333 -41.26 -24.69 3.51
CA LEU A 333 -42.44 -25.10 2.75
C LEU A 333 -42.66 -26.60 2.92
#